data_1716b5e9ade1e461d52cabb244b0cea0
#
_entry.id   1716b5e9ade1e461d52cabb244b0cea0
#
_cell.length_a   1.000
_cell.length_b   1.000
_cell.length_c   1.000
_cell.angle_alpha   90.00
_cell.angle_beta   90.00
_cell.angle_gamma   90.00
#
_symmetry.space_group_name_H-M   'P 1'
#
loop_
_entity.id
_entity.type
_entity.pdbx_description
1 polymer ?
#
loop_
_entity_poly.entity_id
_entity_poly.type
_entity_poly.pdbx_seq_one_letter_code
_entity_poly.pdbx_strand_id
1 'polypeptide(L)'
;GVSSQVFAQCERPGLVDPQENPARWTAMRMVLTNANPQPATVRVVLGAAGQWQLRGRPGARVKDGEMIVELTVPGNGRRVVPWDVRPAGGG
;
A
#
# COMPACT_ATOMS: atom_id res chain seq x y z
N GLY A 1 -9.31 4.69 -20.22
CA GLY A 1 -10.09 4.62 -19.05
C GLY A 1 -9.70 5.57 -17.96
N VAL A 2 -10.60 5.69 -17.07
CA VAL A 2 -10.48 6.61 -15.96
C VAL A 2 -9.27 6.29 -15.10
N SER A 3 -8.97 4.99 -14.95
CA SER A 3 -7.87 4.54 -14.09
C SER A 3 -6.51 5.09 -14.53
N SER A 4 -6.35 5.48 -15.80
CA SER A 4 -5.09 6.01 -16.27
C SER A 4 -4.76 7.38 -15.68
N GLN A 5 -5.70 8.00 -14.98
CA GLN A 5 -5.51 9.31 -14.36
C GLN A 5 -5.14 9.20 -12.88
N VAL A 6 -5.04 8.00 -12.35
CA VAL A 6 -4.64 7.78 -10.96
C VAL A 6 -3.20 7.27 -10.93
N PHE A 7 -2.36 7.97 -10.18
CA PHE A 7 -0.94 7.64 -10.06
C PHE A 7 -0.65 7.18 -8.65
N ALA A 8 0.20 6.17 -8.53
CA ALA A 8 0.58 5.61 -7.24
C ALA A 8 2.10 5.63 -7.08
N GLN A 9 2.57 6.04 -5.92
CA GLN A 9 3.99 6.04 -5.59
C GLN A 9 4.17 5.40 -4.22
N CYS A 10 4.98 4.34 -4.16
CA CYS A 10 5.29 3.66 -2.92
C CYS A 10 6.58 4.22 -2.32
N GLU A 11 6.57 4.51 -1.03
CA GLU A 11 7.69 5.09 -0.32
C GLU A 11 7.99 4.34 0.97
N ARG A 12 9.24 4.36 1.38
CA ARG A 12 9.68 3.93 2.71
C ARG A 12 10.18 5.17 3.45
N PRO A 13 9.34 5.78 4.31
CA PRO A 13 9.71 7.06 4.93
C PRO A 13 11.03 7.03 5.69
N GLY A 14 11.37 5.89 6.31
CA GLY A 14 12.62 5.76 7.05
C GLY A 14 13.83 5.38 6.22
N LEU A 15 13.65 5.10 4.94
CA LEU A 15 14.72 4.64 4.05
C LEU A 15 15.45 3.41 4.57
N VAL A 16 14.73 2.55 5.30
CA VAL A 16 15.30 1.37 5.94
C VAL A 16 14.88 0.13 5.16
N ASP A 17 15.84 -0.77 4.93
CA ASP A 17 15.55 -2.04 4.27
C ASP A 17 14.87 -2.99 5.28
N PRO A 18 13.65 -3.47 5.01
CA PRO A 18 12.99 -4.42 5.91
C PRO A 18 13.80 -5.70 6.15
N GLN A 19 14.63 -6.09 5.21
CA GLN A 19 15.42 -7.32 5.34
C GLN A 19 16.61 -7.18 6.28
N GLU A 20 17.01 -5.96 6.62
CA GLU A 20 18.12 -5.76 7.56
C GLU A 20 17.77 -6.29 8.94
N ASN A 21 16.53 -6.15 9.36
CA ASN A 21 16.07 -6.66 10.64
C ASN A 21 14.65 -7.21 10.46
N PRO A 22 14.53 -8.50 10.13
CA PRO A 22 13.22 -9.08 9.82
C PRO A 22 12.23 -9.08 10.99
N ALA A 23 12.69 -8.91 12.20
CA ALA A 23 11.79 -8.85 13.36
C ALA A 23 11.17 -7.47 13.53
N ARG A 24 11.72 -6.45 12.87
CA ARG A 24 11.25 -5.07 13.03
C ARG A 24 10.18 -4.75 12.01
N TRP A 25 9.16 -4.02 12.45
CA TRP A 25 8.16 -3.45 11.54
C TRP A 25 8.76 -2.25 10.83
N THR A 26 8.60 -2.22 9.51
CA THR A 26 9.09 -1.13 8.67
C THR A 26 7.89 -0.33 8.14
N ALA A 27 7.94 0.98 8.34
CA ALA A 27 6.88 1.86 7.86
C ALA A 27 6.93 1.98 6.33
N MET A 28 5.76 1.85 5.72
CA MET A 28 5.56 2.03 4.28
C MET A 28 4.48 3.07 4.06
N ARG A 29 4.53 3.68 2.89
CA ARG A 29 3.54 4.68 2.53
C ARG A 29 3.29 4.63 1.03
N MET A 30 2.01 4.65 0.65
CA MET A 30 1.61 4.80 -0.75
C MET A 30 0.93 6.16 -0.90
N VAL A 31 1.37 6.93 -1.87
CA VAL A 31 0.73 8.20 -2.22
C VAL A 31 -0.04 8.00 -3.50
N LEU A 32 -1.35 8.23 -3.44
CA LEU A 32 -2.24 8.10 -4.60
C LEU A 32 -2.70 9.49 -5.01
N THR A 33 -2.55 9.81 -6.28
CA THR A 33 -2.95 11.10 -6.83
C THR A 33 -3.96 10.86 -7.95
N ASN A 34 -5.10 11.53 -7.88
CA ASN A 34 -6.15 11.41 -8.88
C ASN A 34 -6.27 12.71 -9.65
N ALA A 35 -5.92 12.69 -10.93
CA ALA A 35 -6.01 13.84 -11.82
C ALA A 35 -7.39 13.98 -12.47
N ASN A 36 -8.30 13.03 -12.27
CA ASN A 36 -9.67 13.15 -12.72
C ASN A 36 -10.46 14.10 -11.83
N PRO A 37 -11.43 14.83 -12.36
CA PRO A 37 -12.32 15.63 -11.51
C PRO A 37 -13.31 14.76 -10.72
N GLN A 38 -13.47 13.49 -11.07
CA GLN A 38 -14.35 12.56 -10.39
C GLN A 38 -13.56 11.71 -9.39
N PRO A 39 -14.16 11.33 -8.26
CA PRO A 39 -13.53 10.35 -7.37
C PRO A 39 -13.27 9.03 -8.09
N ALA A 40 -12.20 8.36 -7.72
CA ALA A 40 -11.86 7.05 -8.29
C ALA A 40 -11.63 6.04 -7.17
N THR A 41 -12.27 4.87 -7.30
CA THR A 41 -12.03 3.76 -6.38
C THR A 41 -10.94 2.88 -6.96
N VAL A 42 -9.89 2.65 -6.18
CA VAL A 42 -8.73 1.91 -6.65
C VAL A 42 -8.42 0.77 -5.69
N ARG A 43 -7.82 -0.28 -6.25
CA ARG A 43 -7.29 -1.40 -5.50
C ARG A 43 -5.78 -1.22 -5.42
N VAL A 44 -5.26 -1.19 -4.20
CA VAL A 44 -3.83 -1.03 -3.96
C VAL A 44 -3.26 -2.35 -3.46
N VAL A 45 -2.20 -2.81 -4.11
CA VAL A 45 -1.48 -4.01 -3.68
C VAL A 45 -0.39 -3.57 -2.71
N LEU A 46 -0.46 -4.09 -1.48
CA LEU A 46 0.46 -3.72 -0.41
C LEU A 46 1.65 -4.68 -0.31
N GLY A 47 1.54 -5.87 -0.89
CA GLY A 47 2.61 -6.84 -0.90
C GLY A 47 2.07 -8.25 -1.10
N ALA A 48 2.99 -9.19 -1.38
CA ALA A 48 2.66 -10.60 -1.51
C ALA A 48 2.39 -11.20 -0.14
N ALA A 49 1.23 -11.87 0.01
CA ALA A 49 0.79 -12.38 1.32
C ALA A 49 1.74 -13.43 1.90
N GLY A 50 2.42 -14.19 1.04
CA GLY A 50 3.38 -15.20 1.50
C GLY A 50 4.74 -14.66 1.88
N GLN A 51 5.04 -13.42 1.54
CA GLN A 51 6.36 -12.82 1.77
C GLN A 51 6.36 -11.77 2.87
N TRP A 52 5.22 -11.17 3.16
CA TRP A 52 5.14 -10.05 4.09
C TRP A 52 4.03 -10.23 5.11
N GLN A 53 4.31 -9.82 6.35
CA GLN A 53 3.27 -9.57 7.35
C GLN A 53 2.94 -8.09 7.32
N LEU A 54 1.68 -7.76 7.57
CA LEU A 54 1.20 -6.40 7.46
C LEU A 54 0.41 -6.02 8.70
N ARG A 55 0.54 -4.77 9.14
CA ARG A 55 -0.29 -4.21 10.19
C ARG A 55 -0.55 -2.73 9.92
N GLY A 56 -1.51 -2.16 10.63
CA GLY A 56 -1.75 -0.73 10.56
C GLY A 56 -2.59 -0.29 9.37
N ARG A 57 -3.22 -1.24 8.66
CA ARG A 57 -4.09 -0.87 7.55
C ARG A 57 -5.44 -1.55 7.70
N PRO A 58 -6.45 -0.86 8.29
CA PRO A 58 -7.81 -1.39 8.34
C PRO A 58 -8.34 -1.64 6.92
N GLY A 59 -9.11 -2.70 6.75
CA GLY A 59 -9.67 -3.05 5.45
C GLY A 59 -8.75 -3.82 4.54
N ALA A 60 -7.50 -4.02 4.92
CA ALA A 60 -6.59 -4.84 4.13
C ALA A 60 -7.03 -6.31 4.18
N ARG A 61 -6.95 -6.98 3.03
CA ARG A 61 -7.32 -8.39 2.93
C ARG A 61 -6.44 -9.09 1.92
N VAL A 62 -6.46 -10.42 1.94
CA VAL A 62 -5.71 -11.23 0.98
C VAL A 62 -6.63 -11.61 -0.17
N LYS A 63 -6.16 -11.40 -1.39
CA LYS A 63 -6.84 -11.84 -2.60
C LYS A 63 -5.81 -12.32 -3.60
N ASP A 64 -5.97 -13.54 -4.08
CA ASP A 64 -5.08 -14.15 -5.06
C ASP A 64 -3.60 -14.06 -4.65
N GLY A 65 -3.34 -14.29 -3.37
CA GLY A 65 -1.97 -14.28 -2.85
C GLY A 65 -1.38 -12.92 -2.59
N GLU A 66 -2.17 -11.86 -2.75
CA GLU A 66 -1.73 -10.49 -2.51
C GLU A 66 -2.53 -9.83 -1.39
N MET A 67 -1.85 -9.03 -0.58
CA MET A 67 -2.52 -8.20 0.40
C MET A 67 -2.95 -6.91 -0.30
N ILE A 68 -4.26 -6.65 -0.29
CA ILE A 68 -4.85 -5.52 -1.00
C ILE A 68 -5.71 -4.69 -0.07
N VAL A 69 -5.91 -3.44 -0.45
CA VAL A 69 -6.93 -2.57 0.15
C VAL A 69 -7.60 -1.81 -0.98
N GLU A 70 -8.90 -1.63 -0.87
CA GLU A 70 -9.67 -0.81 -1.80
C GLU A 70 -10.07 0.49 -1.13
N LEU A 71 -9.88 1.60 -1.85
CA LEU A 71 -10.20 2.91 -1.29
C LEU A 71 -10.52 3.90 -2.41
N THR A 72 -11.15 5.01 -2.02
CA THR A 72 -11.54 6.05 -2.97
C THR A 72 -10.60 7.24 -2.82
N VAL A 73 -10.05 7.69 -3.95
CA VAL A 73 -9.23 8.90 -4.01
C VAL A 73 -10.12 10.03 -4.54
N PRO A 74 -10.21 11.15 -3.82
CA PRO A 74 -11.09 12.24 -4.26
C PRO A 74 -10.66 12.82 -5.61
N GLY A 75 -11.62 13.38 -6.32
CA GLY A 75 -11.33 14.01 -7.60
C GLY A 75 -10.36 15.17 -7.44
N ASN A 76 -9.39 15.28 -8.33
CA ASN A 76 -8.33 16.28 -8.31
C ASN A 76 -7.60 16.31 -6.97
N GLY A 77 -7.56 15.17 -6.28
CA GLY A 77 -7.00 15.09 -4.95
C GLY A 77 -5.99 13.99 -4.81
N ARG A 78 -5.59 13.77 -3.56
CA ARG A 78 -4.65 12.70 -3.27
C ARG A 78 -5.00 12.06 -1.93
N ARG A 79 -4.47 10.85 -1.75
CA ARG A 79 -4.64 10.12 -0.51
C ARG A 79 -3.35 9.43 -0.15
N VAL A 80 -2.99 9.49 1.13
CA VAL A 80 -1.81 8.82 1.65
C VAL A 80 -2.26 7.60 2.43
N VAL A 81 -1.67 6.45 2.11
CA VAL A 81 -2.03 5.17 2.71
C VAL A 81 -0.81 4.64 3.44
N PRO A 82 -0.74 4.77 4.76
CA PRO A 82 0.37 4.23 5.53
C PRO A 82 0.07 2.81 6.04
N TRP A 83 1.11 2.00 6.16
CA TRP A 83 1.04 0.68 6.81
C TRP A 83 2.44 0.27 7.24
N ASP A 84 2.51 -0.81 8.01
CA ASP A 84 3.79 -1.39 8.39
C ASP A 84 3.91 -2.79 7.82
N VAL A 85 5.13 -3.17 7.47
CA VAL A 85 5.43 -4.53 6.99
C VAL A 85 6.63 -5.09 7.71
N ARG A 86 6.71 -6.42 7.73
CA ARG A 86 7.95 -7.14 8.02
C ARG A 86 7.93 -8.45 7.26
N PRO A 87 9.10 -9.04 6.99
CA PRO A 87 9.14 -10.32 6.26
C PRO A 87 8.37 -11.40 7.00
N ALA A 88 7.54 -12.13 6.26
CA ALA A 88 6.81 -13.26 6.80
C ALA A 88 7.73 -14.47 6.84
N GLY A 89 7.45 -15.38 7.78
CA GLY A 89 8.19 -16.63 7.84
C GLY A 89 9.67 -16.46 8.10
N GLY A 90 10.03 -15.42 8.82
CA GLY A 90 11.42 -15.13 9.14
C GLY A 90 12.10 -16.22 9.93
N GLY A 91 11.64 -17.40 9.73
CA GLY A 91 12.23 -18.55 10.41
C GLY A 91 13.31 -19.15 9.60
#